data_f00891815a5eaac6cc7d1124d9697145
#
_entry.id   f00891815a5eaac6cc7d1124d9697145
#
_cell.length_a   1.000
_cell.length_b   1.000
_cell.length_c   1.000
_cell.angle_alpha   90.00
_cell.angle_beta   90.00
_cell.angle_gamma   90.00
#
_symmetry.space_group_name_H-M   'P 1'
#
loop_
_entity.id
_entity.type
_entity.pdbx_description
1 polymer ?
#
loop_
_entity_poly.entity_id
_entity_poly.type
_entity_poly.pdbx_seq_one_letter_code
_entity_poly.pdbx_strand_id
1 'polypeptide(L)'
;MNRENKPFPATAMDLATLNHTYAIPGTLEFVPLPGDLVAVQLRNPFAAATVALHGCHVMSYIPHGESDLLWMSKRSNFAADKPIRGGIPVCWPWFGAHPTDPAMPAHGFARLRDWEFKSGSRLANGGTRISLALPARREIAALWPHRFSLELVVTVADRLEVELVAGNPGDS
;
A
#
# COMPACT_ATOMS: atom_id res chain seq x y z
N MET A 1 -19.38 0.34 -31.14
CA MET A 1 -18.24 1.24 -30.91
C MET A 1 -17.69 0.94 -29.52
N ASN A 2 -16.71 0.05 -29.44
CA ASN A 2 -16.05 -0.31 -28.18
C ASN A 2 -15.13 0.85 -27.80
N ARG A 3 -15.46 1.56 -26.73
CA ARG A 3 -14.50 2.42 -26.06
C ARG A 3 -13.59 1.51 -25.24
N GLU A 4 -12.41 1.24 -25.78
CA GLU A 4 -11.33 0.65 -25.03
C GLU A 4 -11.05 1.53 -23.81
N ASN A 5 -11.30 0.99 -22.65
CA ASN A 5 -10.99 1.60 -21.36
C ASN A 5 -9.47 1.45 -21.16
N LYS A 6 -8.68 2.30 -21.83
CA LYS A 6 -7.25 2.42 -21.55
C LYS A 6 -7.10 2.86 -20.10
N PRO A 7 -6.35 2.12 -19.29
CA PRO A 7 -6.02 2.61 -17.95
C PRO A 7 -5.27 3.93 -18.10
N PHE A 8 -5.74 4.96 -17.42
CA PHE A 8 -5.07 6.25 -17.35
C PHE A 8 -3.68 6.03 -16.77
N PRO A 9 -2.61 6.56 -17.38
CA PRO A 9 -1.31 6.53 -16.76
C PRO A 9 -1.37 7.38 -15.49
N ALA A 10 -1.44 6.71 -14.36
CA ALA A 10 -0.98 7.31 -13.14
C ALA A 10 0.48 7.71 -13.39
N THR A 11 0.86 8.95 -13.09
CA THR A 11 2.26 9.35 -13.02
C THR A 11 2.85 8.69 -11.76
N ALA A 12 2.83 7.36 -11.74
CA ALA A 12 3.61 6.60 -10.77
C ALA A 12 5.06 6.89 -11.09
N MET A 13 5.81 7.37 -10.12
CA MET A 13 7.26 7.48 -10.27
C MET A 13 7.77 6.10 -10.68
N ASP A 14 8.60 6.04 -11.72
CA ASP A 14 9.20 4.78 -12.11
C ASP A 14 10.14 4.25 -11.00
N LEU A 15 10.44 2.96 -11.08
CA LEU A 15 11.22 2.27 -10.05
C LEU A 15 12.61 2.92 -9.82
N ALA A 16 13.24 3.43 -10.88
CA ALA A 16 14.56 4.06 -10.79
C ALA A 16 14.45 5.40 -10.03
N THR A 17 13.43 6.19 -10.33
CA THR A 17 13.14 7.46 -9.64
C THR A 17 12.79 7.25 -8.17
N LEU A 18 11.98 6.23 -7.85
CA LEU A 18 11.66 5.86 -6.46
C LEU A 18 12.93 5.53 -5.67
N ASN A 19 13.79 4.66 -6.22
CA ASN A 19 15.04 4.29 -5.57
C ASN A 19 16.02 5.45 -5.47
N HIS A 20 16.14 6.28 -6.52
CA HIS A 20 17.00 7.47 -6.46
C HIS A 20 16.57 8.45 -5.35
N THR A 21 15.27 8.62 -5.16
CA THR A 21 14.71 9.63 -4.27
C THR A 21 14.63 9.14 -2.81
N TYR A 22 14.25 7.89 -2.59
CA TYR A 22 13.84 7.41 -1.28
C TYR A 22 14.64 6.22 -0.74
N ALA A 23 15.45 5.53 -1.56
CA ALA A 23 16.18 4.38 -1.06
C ALA A 23 17.16 4.76 0.07
N ILE A 24 17.25 3.89 1.05
CA ILE A 24 18.22 3.99 2.15
C ILE A 24 19.11 2.74 2.06
N PRO A 25 20.39 2.88 1.69
CA PRO A 25 21.27 1.74 1.47
C PRO A 25 21.24 0.73 2.60
N GLY A 26 20.97 -0.55 2.25
CA GLY A 26 20.87 -1.67 3.19
C GLY A 26 19.63 -1.65 4.10
N THR A 27 18.69 -0.72 3.92
CA THR A 27 17.52 -0.59 4.79
C THR A 27 16.21 -0.52 4.03
N LEU A 28 16.14 0.27 2.94
CA LEU A 28 14.94 0.51 2.17
C LEU A 28 15.28 0.52 0.69
N GLU A 29 14.60 -0.29 -0.09
CA GLU A 29 14.70 -0.32 -1.55
C GLU A 29 13.34 -0.59 -2.19
N PHE A 30 13.11 -0.08 -3.39
CA PHE A 30 11.93 -0.40 -4.18
C PHE A 30 12.25 -1.49 -5.17
N VAL A 31 11.37 -2.46 -5.28
CA VAL A 31 11.52 -3.65 -6.12
C VAL A 31 10.28 -3.86 -7.00
N PRO A 32 10.46 -4.44 -8.19
CA PRO A 32 9.33 -4.78 -9.03
C PRO A 32 8.57 -5.99 -8.46
N LEU A 33 7.25 -5.98 -8.62
CA LEU A 33 6.37 -7.12 -8.43
C LEU A 33 5.78 -7.56 -9.77
N PRO A 34 5.21 -8.78 -9.87
CA PRO A 34 4.44 -9.18 -11.04
C PRO A 34 3.34 -8.17 -11.38
N GLY A 35 2.94 -8.08 -12.66
CA GLY A 35 1.86 -7.19 -13.12
C GLY A 35 2.21 -5.71 -13.07
N ASP A 36 3.50 -5.38 -13.25
CA ASP A 36 4.04 -4.02 -13.25
C ASP A 36 3.81 -3.24 -11.95
N LEU A 37 3.55 -3.97 -10.85
CA LEU A 37 3.40 -3.39 -9.53
C LEU A 37 4.78 -3.15 -8.89
N VAL A 38 4.82 -2.30 -7.87
CA VAL A 38 6.03 -1.97 -7.12
C VAL A 38 5.80 -2.23 -5.64
N ALA A 39 6.83 -2.74 -4.97
CA ALA A 39 6.86 -2.84 -3.52
C ALA A 39 8.08 -2.11 -2.95
N VAL A 40 7.99 -1.69 -1.71
CA VAL A 40 9.13 -1.31 -0.89
C VAL A 40 9.55 -2.50 -0.02
N GLN A 41 10.82 -2.84 -0.05
CA GLN A 41 11.44 -3.80 0.85
C GLN A 41 12.20 -3.07 1.95
N LEU A 42 11.97 -3.51 3.17
CA LEU A 42 12.62 -3.01 4.37
C LEU A 42 13.47 -4.12 4.99
N ARG A 43 14.67 -3.75 5.40
CA ARG A 43 15.58 -4.64 6.15
C ARG A 43 16.24 -3.85 7.26
N ASN A 44 16.29 -4.43 8.43
CA ASN A 44 16.99 -3.88 9.58
C ASN A 44 17.42 -5.02 10.52
N PRO A 45 18.12 -4.75 11.64
CA PRO A 45 18.58 -5.79 12.56
C PRO A 45 17.47 -6.66 13.17
N PHE A 46 16.23 -6.22 13.19
CA PHE A 46 15.11 -6.93 13.81
C PHE A 46 14.37 -7.82 12.83
N ALA A 47 14.14 -7.32 11.60
CA ALA A 47 13.25 -7.99 10.65
C ALA A 47 13.47 -7.52 9.21
N ALA A 48 12.91 -8.29 8.28
CA ALA A 48 12.62 -7.85 6.92
C ALA A 48 11.09 -7.72 6.72
N ALA A 49 10.66 -6.80 5.87
CA ALA A 49 9.26 -6.63 5.49
C ALA A 49 9.11 -6.20 4.04
N THR A 50 7.97 -6.50 3.44
CA THR A 50 7.63 -6.08 2.07
C THR A 50 6.25 -5.44 2.06
N VAL A 51 6.14 -4.24 1.52
CA VAL A 51 4.88 -3.50 1.39
C VAL A 51 4.68 -3.11 -0.06
N ALA A 52 3.63 -3.61 -0.70
CA ALA A 52 3.27 -3.20 -2.05
C ALA A 52 2.67 -1.78 -2.04
N LEU A 53 3.03 -0.94 -3.02
CA LEU A 53 2.41 0.37 -3.19
C LEU A 53 0.95 0.22 -3.60
N HIS A 54 0.63 -0.83 -4.39
CA HIS A 54 -0.74 -1.18 -4.73
C HIS A 54 -1.50 -1.67 -3.48
N GLY A 55 -2.54 -0.93 -3.12
CA GLY A 55 -3.35 -1.20 -1.93
C GLY A 55 -2.66 -0.88 -0.60
N CYS A 56 -1.46 -0.33 -0.62
CA CYS A 56 -0.60 -0.17 0.55
C CYS A 56 -0.54 -1.45 1.39
N HIS A 57 -0.30 -2.57 0.69
CA HIS A 57 -0.52 -3.91 1.19
C HIS A 57 0.74 -4.47 1.85
N VAL A 58 0.71 -4.73 3.16
CA VAL A 58 1.82 -5.39 3.85
C VAL A 58 1.80 -6.88 3.50
N MET A 59 2.78 -7.31 2.72
CA MET A 59 2.84 -8.65 2.14
C MET A 59 3.61 -9.64 3.00
N SER A 60 4.63 -9.16 3.71
CA SER A 60 5.61 -10.00 4.40
C SER A 60 6.14 -9.29 5.63
N TYR A 61 6.34 -10.03 6.71
CA TYR A 61 7.11 -9.62 7.89
C TYR A 61 7.84 -10.82 8.44
N ILE A 62 9.19 -10.77 8.36
CA ILE A 62 10.09 -11.87 8.72
C ILE A 62 11.00 -11.37 9.84
N PRO A 63 10.72 -11.71 11.11
CA PRO A 63 11.64 -11.43 12.21
C PRO A 63 13.00 -12.12 11.98
N HIS A 64 14.07 -11.54 12.51
CA HIS A 64 15.41 -12.09 12.32
C HIS A 64 15.50 -13.52 12.86
N GLY A 65 15.92 -14.45 12.00
CA GLY A 65 16.03 -15.88 12.34
C GLY A 65 14.73 -16.68 12.28
N GLU A 66 13.60 -16.04 11.94
CA GLU A 66 12.28 -16.67 11.87
C GLU A 66 11.77 -16.82 10.43
N SER A 67 10.66 -17.54 10.28
CA SER A 67 9.90 -17.59 9.03
C SER A 67 8.95 -16.40 8.92
N ASP A 68 8.41 -16.18 7.72
CA ASP A 68 7.41 -15.12 7.48
C ASP A 68 6.16 -15.34 8.34
N LEU A 69 5.78 -14.35 9.11
CA LEU A 69 4.60 -14.40 9.96
C LEU A 69 3.32 -14.11 9.18
N LEU A 70 3.41 -13.60 7.96
CA LEU A 70 2.27 -13.29 7.12
C LEU A 70 2.11 -14.33 6.02
N TRP A 71 0.91 -14.87 5.91
CA TRP A 71 0.58 -15.80 4.84
C TRP A 71 0.15 -15.04 3.59
N MET A 72 0.73 -15.38 2.43
CA MET A 72 0.33 -14.89 1.13
C MET A 72 -0.30 -15.99 0.29
N SER A 73 -1.43 -15.68 -0.37
CA SER A 73 -2.08 -16.62 -1.26
C SER A 73 -1.24 -16.87 -2.53
N LYS A 74 -0.95 -18.13 -2.83
CA LYS A 74 -0.33 -18.53 -4.11
C LYS A 74 -1.21 -18.23 -5.32
N ARG A 75 -2.51 -17.94 -5.09
CA ARG A 75 -3.48 -17.55 -6.11
C ARG A 75 -3.72 -16.04 -6.14
N SER A 76 -2.84 -15.25 -5.49
CA SER A 76 -2.92 -13.80 -5.58
C SER A 76 -2.67 -13.37 -7.03
N ASN A 77 -3.57 -12.55 -7.55
CA ASN A 77 -3.41 -11.97 -8.87
C ASN A 77 -2.81 -10.56 -8.70
N PHE A 78 -1.57 -10.40 -9.13
CA PHE A 78 -0.89 -9.12 -9.10
C PHE A 78 -1.27 -8.33 -10.36
N ALA A 79 -2.25 -7.45 -10.23
CA ALA A 79 -2.73 -6.59 -11.31
C ALA A 79 -3.33 -5.31 -10.72
N ALA A 80 -3.26 -4.21 -11.45
CA ALA A 80 -3.68 -2.87 -11.00
C ALA A 80 -5.17 -2.75 -10.64
N ASP A 81 -6.01 -3.68 -11.13
CA ASP A 81 -7.46 -3.71 -10.86
C ASP A 81 -7.87 -4.81 -9.86
N LYS A 82 -6.92 -5.55 -9.30
CA LYS A 82 -7.18 -6.68 -8.40
C LYS A 82 -6.57 -6.47 -7.02
N PRO A 83 -7.26 -6.88 -5.95
CA PRO A 83 -6.66 -6.86 -4.62
C PRO A 83 -5.61 -7.95 -4.49
N ILE A 84 -4.47 -7.63 -3.89
CA ILE A 84 -3.51 -8.61 -3.39
C ILE A 84 -4.19 -9.44 -2.30
N ARG A 85 -3.95 -10.77 -2.25
CA ARG A 85 -4.61 -11.68 -1.32
C ARG A 85 -3.60 -12.32 -0.35
N GLY A 86 -3.97 -12.30 0.93
CA GLY A 86 -3.09 -12.64 2.06
C GLY A 86 -2.55 -11.37 2.71
N GLY A 87 -1.52 -11.46 3.54
CA GLY A 87 -0.93 -10.31 4.20
C GLY A 87 -1.92 -9.45 4.99
N ILE A 88 -1.68 -8.15 5.02
CA ILE A 88 -2.54 -7.17 5.72
C ILE A 88 -3.11 -6.19 4.69
N PRO A 89 -4.36 -6.38 4.22
CA PRO A 89 -5.02 -5.46 3.29
C PRO A 89 -5.62 -4.25 4.00
N VAL A 90 -5.66 -3.10 3.34
CA VAL A 90 -6.37 -1.90 3.81
C VAL A 90 -7.80 -1.92 3.31
N CYS A 91 -8.76 -2.26 4.18
CA CYS A 91 -10.19 -2.23 3.88
C CYS A 91 -10.76 -0.86 4.29
N TRP A 92 -10.95 0.05 3.32
CA TRP A 92 -11.46 1.40 3.58
C TRP A 92 -12.20 1.93 2.32
N PRO A 93 -13.30 2.71 2.46
CA PRO A 93 -13.92 3.21 3.69
C PRO A 93 -14.98 2.29 4.31
N TRP A 94 -15.27 1.12 3.73
CA TRP A 94 -16.18 0.13 4.31
C TRP A 94 -15.58 -1.26 4.33
N PHE A 95 -16.12 -2.13 5.17
CA PHE A 95 -15.76 -3.54 5.24
C PHE A 95 -16.93 -4.41 4.74
N GLY A 96 -16.62 -5.49 4.02
CA GLY A 96 -17.64 -6.33 3.41
C GLY A 96 -18.23 -5.75 2.11
N ALA A 97 -19.45 -6.13 1.78
CA ALA A 97 -20.20 -5.56 0.66
C ALA A 97 -20.56 -4.09 0.95
N HIS A 98 -20.68 -3.29 -0.10
CA HIS A 98 -21.17 -1.92 0.06
C HIS A 98 -22.65 -1.94 0.54
N PRO A 99 -23.03 -1.11 1.52
CA PRO A 99 -24.32 -1.22 2.17
C PRO A 99 -25.53 -0.96 1.27
N THR A 100 -25.37 -0.16 0.22
CA THR A 100 -26.49 0.30 -0.65
C THR A 100 -26.24 0.07 -2.14
N ASP A 101 -25.04 -0.19 -2.57
CA ASP A 101 -24.71 -0.35 -4.01
C ASP A 101 -23.87 -1.63 -4.24
N PRO A 102 -24.48 -2.70 -4.78
CA PRO A 102 -23.79 -3.95 -5.04
C PRO A 102 -22.76 -3.88 -6.17
N ALA A 103 -22.73 -2.80 -6.97
CA ALA A 103 -21.71 -2.59 -8.00
C ALA A 103 -20.39 -2.06 -7.42
N MET A 104 -20.41 -1.56 -6.19
CA MET A 104 -19.22 -1.07 -5.51
C MET A 104 -18.34 -2.23 -5.02
N PRO A 105 -17.01 -2.04 -5.01
CA PRO A 105 -16.09 -3.11 -4.63
C PRO A 105 -16.27 -3.50 -3.15
N ALA A 106 -16.31 -4.80 -2.87
CA ALA A 106 -16.29 -5.27 -1.48
C ALA A 106 -15.01 -4.80 -0.77
N HIS A 107 -15.14 -4.46 0.51
CA HIS A 107 -14.08 -3.95 1.39
C HIS A 107 -13.47 -2.59 0.97
N GLY A 108 -14.27 -1.75 0.33
CA GLY A 108 -13.84 -0.44 -0.10
C GLY A 108 -12.89 -0.46 -1.30
N PHE A 109 -12.35 0.70 -1.61
CA PHE A 109 -11.51 0.88 -2.79
C PHE A 109 -10.02 1.10 -2.46
N ALA A 110 -9.65 1.35 -1.21
CA ALA A 110 -8.27 1.68 -0.84
C ALA A 110 -7.26 0.60 -1.26
N ARG A 111 -7.62 -0.69 -1.13
CA ARG A 111 -6.81 -1.84 -1.53
C ARG A 111 -6.72 -2.09 -3.04
N LEU A 112 -7.43 -1.31 -3.84
CA LEU A 112 -7.47 -1.41 -5.30
C LEU A 112 -6.81 -0.20 -5.97
N ARG A 113 -6.08 0.61 -5.22
CA ARG A 113 -5.44 1.84 -5.70
C ARG A 113 -3.95 1.84 -5.38
N ASP A 114 -3.19 2.52 -6.22
CA ASP A 114 -1.79 2.74 -5.92
C ASP A 114 -1.66 3.91 -4.95
N TRP A 115 -0.87 3.68 -3.90
CA TRP A 115 -0.55 4.65 -2.88
C TRP A 115 0.79 5.29 -3.19
N GLU A 116 0.94 6.54 -2.82
CA GLU A 116 2.18 7.29 -2.98
C GLU A 116 3.06 7.12 -1.75
N PHE A 117 4.31 6.76 -1.97
CA PHE A 117 5.31 6.75 -0.92
C PHE A 117 5.62 8.19 -0.49
N LYS A 118 5.55 8.48 0.80
CA LYS A 118 5.76 9.81 1.35
C LYS A 118 7.10 9.96 2.04
N SER A 119 7.46 9.00 2.87
CA SER A 119 8.72 9.06 3.63
C SER A 119 9.19 7.68 4.07
N GLY A 120 10.49 7.58 4.32
CA GLY A 120 11.11 6.45 4.97
C GLY A 120 12.28 6.92 5.83
N SER A 121 12.46 6.33 7.00
CA SER A 121 13.54 6.69 7.92
C SER A 121 13.98 5.52 8.79
N ARG A 122 15.25 5.54 9.18
CA ARG A 122 15.75 4.71 10.27
C ARG A 122 15.36 5.34 11.60
N LEU A 123 14.94 4.50 12.53
CA LEU A 123 14.64 4.92 13.90
C LEU A 123 15.90 4.83 14.79
N ALA A 124 15.91 5.57 15.88
CA ALA A 124 17.03 5.58 16.81
C ALA A 124 17.33 4.20 17.44
N ASN A 125 16.30 3.35 17.56
CA ASN A 125 16.43 1.97 18.05
C ASN A 125 16.93 0.98 16.98
N GLY A 126 17.18 1.43 15.75
CA GLY A 126 17.57 0.58 14.61
C GLY A 126 16.42 0.04 13.78
N GLY A 127 15.18 0.29 14.14
CA GLY A 127 14.00 -0.02 13.33
C GLY A 127 13.87 0.89 12.10
N THR A 128 12.86 0.65 11.30
CA THR A 128 12.57 1.42 10.08
C THR A 128 11.09 1.79 10.06
N ARG A 129 10.79 3.04 9.76
CA ARG A 129 9.42 3.54 9.59
C ARG A 129 9.24 4.07 8.18
N ILE A 130 8.12 3.73 7.56
CA ILE A 130 7.69 4.27 6.27
C ILE A 130 6.27 4.81 6.36
N SER A 131 5.94 5.73 5.48
CA SER A 131 4.62 6.30 5.33
C SER A 131 4.22 6.34 3.86
N LEU A 132 2.98 5.92 3.58
CA LEU A 132 2.34 5.98 2.27
C LEU A 132 0.98 6.65 2.41
N ALA A 133 0.58 7.44 1.41
CA ALA A 133 -0.72 8.11 1.40
C ALA A 133 -1.53 7.73 0.16
N LEU A 134 -2.83 7.59 0.33
CA LEU A 134 -3.74 7.43 -0.80
C LEU A 134 -3.96 8.81 -1.45
N PRO A 135 -3.53 9.01 -2.71
CA PRO A 135 -3.65 10.30 -3.35
C PRO A 135 -5.13 10.66 -3.61
N ALA A 136 -5.50 11.92 -3.37
CA ALA A 136 -6.81 12.44 -3.72
C ALA A 136 -6.93 12.56 -5.24
N ARG A 137 -7.57 11.60 -5.90
CA ARG A 137 -7.79 11.56 -7.35
C ARG A 137 -9.26 11.70 -7.68
N ARG A 138 -9.53 12.21 -8.87
CA ARG A 138 -10.91 12.49 -9.36
C ARG A 138 -11.78 11.23 -9.37
N GLU A 139 -11.22 10.10 -9.77
CA GLU A 139 -11.90 8.80 -9.79
C GLU A 139 -12.26 8.27 -8.40
N ILE A 140 -11.51 8.66 -7.36
CA ILE A 140 -11.83 8.34 -5.97
C ILE A 140 -12.98 9.22 -5.48
N ALA A 141 -13.00 10.50 -5.85
CA ALA A 141 -14.09 11.39 -5.50
C ALA A 141 -15.45 10.95 -6.09
N ALA A 142 -15.43 10.23 -7.23
CA ALA A 142 -16.65 9.64 -7.80
C ALA A 142 -17.16 8.42 -7.00
N LEU A 143 -16.27 7.69 -6.30
CA LEU A 143 -16.64 6.55 -5.48
C LEU A 143 -17.01 6.96 -4.03
N TRP A 144 -16.44 8.07 -3.56
CA TRP A 144 -16.60 8.56 -2.19
C TRP A 144 -16.64 10.10 -2.21
N PRO A 145 -17.82 10.72 -2.21
CA PRO A 145 -17.99 12.17 -2.40
C PRO A 145 -17.69 12.99 -1.13
N HIS A 146 -16.94 12.43 -0.20
CA HIS A 146 -16.49 13.10 1.01
C HIS A 146 -15.00 13.42 0.94
N ARG A 147 -14.61 14.55 1.50
CA ARG A 147 -13.19 14.89 1.65
C ARG A 147 -12.55 14.01 2.70
N PHE A 148 -11.38 13.50 2.40
CA PHE A 148 -10.61 12.68 3.33
C PHE A 148 -9.12 12.80 3.06
N SER A 149 -8.33 12.45 4.06
CA SER A 149 -6.93 12.04 3.91
C SER A 149 -6.77 10.62 4.45
N LEU A 150 -5.95 9.82 3.81
CA LEU A 150 -5.67 8.46 4.26
C LEU A 150 -4.19 8.17 4.13
N GLU A 151 -3.57 7.81 5.25
CA GLU A 151 -2.16 7.49 5.34
C GLU A 151 -1.98 6.15 6.07
N LEU A 152 -1.09 5.31 5.57
CA LEU A 152 -0.63 4.10 6.27
C LEU A 152 0.81 4.31 6.71
N VAL A 153 1.04 4.16 7.99
CA VAL A 153 2.38 4.17 8.59
C VAL A 153 2.74 2.75 8.98
N VAL A 154 3.88 2.28 8.49
CA VAL A 154 4.39 0.94 8.81
C VAL A 154 5.72 1.10 9.53
N THR A 155 5.80 0.55 10.74
CA THR A 155 7.03 0.49 11.52
C THR A 155 7.47 -0.96 11.65
N VAL A 156 8.70 -1.22 11.24
CA VAL A 156 9.36 -2.52 11.31
C VAL A 156 10.49 -2.42 12.33
N ALA A 157 10.35 -3.15 13.43
CA ALA A 157 11.32 -3.21 14.51
C ALA A 157 11.28 -4.61 15.15
N ASP A 158 11.40 -4.72 16.47
CA ASP A 158 11.15 -5.95 17.25
C ASP A 158 9.70 -6.47 17.08
N ARG A 159 8.82 -5.63 16.61
CA ARG A 159 7.46 -5.94 16.17
C ARG A 159 7.09 -5.18 14.91
N LEU A 160 6.05 -5.64 14.24
CA LEU A 160 5.41 -4.92 13.14
C LEU A 160 4.29 -4.06 13.72
N GLU A 161 4.32 -2.76 13.44
CA GLU A 161 3.22 -1.85 13.73
C GLU A 161 2.66 -1.30 12.42
N VAL A 162 1.35 -1.33 12.28
CA VAL A 162 0.63 -0.82 11.09
C VAL A 162 -0.46 0.11 11.57
N GLU A 163 -0.32 1.41 11.29
CA GLU A 163 -1.27 2.44 11.66
C GLU A 163 -1.98 2.97 10.42
N LEU A 164 -3.30 2.93 10.40
CA LEU A 164 -4.11 3.60 9.39
C LEU A 164 -4.62 4.92 9.97
N VAL A 165 -4.13 6.02 9.42
CA VAL A 165 -4.52 7.37 9.82
C VAL A 165 -5.53 7.90 8.82
N ALA A 166 -6.78 8.06 9.25
CA ALA A 166 -7.85 8.64 8.45
C ALA A 166 -8.22 10.02 9.00
N GLY A 167 -8.19 11.02 8.15
CA GLY A 167 -8.56 12.39 8.48
C GLY A 167 -9.77 12.85 7.68
N ASN A 168 -10.62 13.65 8.30
CA ASN A 168 -11.70 14.38 7.63
C ASN A 168 -11.34 15.88 7.56
N PRO A 169 -10.77 16.37 6.44
CA PRO A 169 -10.41 17.77 6.27
C PRO A 169 -11.60 18.64 5.79
N GLY A 170 -12.81 18.09 5.77
CA GLY A 170 -14.01 18.82 5.46
C GLY A 170 -14.51 19.63 6.65
N ASP A 171 -15.14 20.77 6.38
CA ASP A 171 -15.97 21.45 7.34
C ASP A 171 -17.19 20.55 7.61
N SER A 172 -17.45 20.26 8.87
CA SER A 172 -18.56 19.40 9.37
C SER A 172 -19.92 20.02 9.03
#